data_7002251ed40829e4246b439b6cc4334b
#
_entry.id   7002251ed40829e4246b439b6cc4334b
#
_cell.length_a   1.000
_cell.length_b   1.000
_cell.length_c   1.000
_cell.angle_alpha   90.00
_cell.angle_beta   90.00
_cell.angle_gamma   90.00
#
_symmetry.space_group_name_H-M   'P 1'
#
loop_
_entity.id
_entity.type
_entity.pdbx_description
1 polymer ?
#
loop_
_entity_poly.entity_id
_entity_poly.type
_entity_poly.pdbx_seq_one_letter_code
_entity_poly.pdbx_strand_id
1 'polypeptide(L)'
;MVRVCRFVDYCSFSLQGEKMKKIAISFSGGRSSAVMTLLVLQKYPDADIQITFANTGFEHEDTLRFVDACDRNLFGGRVVWIEAVINQEPGIGVGFKVVNYETAARDGEPYIAGVRKYGLWNKTNSSCTARLKVEPMQKYLKTKGFVRGKHLNHWTAIGIRADEIDRLSVNRLRDKVVYPLVEAGVNKREVLRQCAKWDFDLRIDEHYGNCVGCFKKSTRKLATIARDTPEYFEKWRMIEEELKDFKKQNNYDPATNFRRIYRKYMTVDDLVQIGSESGFRGFSSAEKDSQGYMFDDFDFETGCGESCEIY
;
A
#
# COMPACT_ATOMS: atom_id res chain seq x y z
N MET A 1 14.58 -28.58 -1.25
CA MET A 1 15.49 -27.86 -0.33
C MET A 1 15.92 -26.57 -1.02
N VAL A 2 15.14 -25.48 -0.81
CA VAL A 2 15.43 -24.19 -1.44
C VAL A 2 16.64 -23.59 -0.75
N ARG A 3 17.71 -23.34 -1.49
CA ARG A 3 18.87 -22.57 -0.98
C ARG A 3 18.41 -21.14 -0.73
N VAL A 4 18.09 -20.84 0.54
CA VAL A 4 17.88 -19.46 1.00
C VAL A 4 19.23 -18.77 0.85
N CYS A 5 19.37 -17.92 -0.18
CA CYS A 5 20.54 -17.06 -0.31
C CYS A 5 20.65 -16.17 0.92
N ARG A 6 21.68 -16.37 1.73
CA ARG A 6 21.99 -15.49 2.88
C ARG A 6 22.24 -14.08 2.35
N PHE A 7 21.60 -13.10 2.98
CA PHE A 7 22.02 -11.71 2.86
C PHE A 7 23.48 -11.60 3.27
N VAL A 8 24.32 -11.06 2.39
CA VAL A 8 25.72 -10.81 2.68
C VAL A 8 25.77 -9.78 3.81
N ASP A 9 26.36 -10.17 4.93
CA ASP A 9 26.86 -9.38 6.06
C ASP A 9 26.39 -7.91 6.20
N TYR A 10 25.11 -7.67 6.44
CA TYR A 10 24.62 -6.43 7.03
C TYR A 10 24.52 -6.56 8.55
N CYS A 11 25.63 -6.99 9.15
CA CYS A 11 25.77 -7.13 10.58
C CYS A 11 26.32 -5.83 11.14
N SER A 12 25.45 -4.90 11.58
CA SER A 12 25.68 -4.05 12.73
C SER A 12 24.74 -2.83 12.78
N PHE A 13 23.48 -3.04 13.05
CA PHE A 13 22.71 -2.00 13.71
C PHE A 13 21.72 -2.66 14.67
N SER A 14 22.11 -2.77 15.93
CA SER A 14 21.19 -3.13 16.99
C SER A 14 20.62 -1.84 17.57
N LEU A 15 19.29 -1.77 17.71
CA LEU A 15 18.71 -0.93 18.73
C LEU A 15 19.28 -1.47 20.05
N GLN A 16 20.30 -0.77 20.59
CA GLN A 16 21.03 -1.22 21.78
C GLN A 16 20.02 -1.38 22.92
N GLY A 17 19.80 -2.61 23.36
CA GLY A 17 19.21 -2.93 24.64
C GLY A 17 17.83 -3.62 24.65
N GLU A 18 16.95 -3.44 23.67
CA GLU A 18 15.61 -4.07 23.72
C GLU A 18 15.52 -5.25 22.73
N LYS A 19 15.45 -6.47 23.25
CA LYS A 19 15.20 -7.66 22.43
C LYS A 19 13.78 -7.58 21.86
N MET A 20 13.64 -7.39 20.55
CA MET A 20 12.33 -7.35 19.88
C MET A 20 11.66 -8.72 19.95
N LYS A 21 10.76 -8.90 20.91
CA LYS A 21 10.05 -10.17 21.13
C LYS A 21 8.83 -10.34 20.22
N LYS A 22 8.19 -9.24 19.84
CA LYS A 22 7.00 -9.22 18.97
C LYS A 22 7.18 -8.20 17.86
N ILE A 23 6.98 -8.60 16.61
CA ILE A 23 7.12 -7.74 15.43
C ILE A 23 5.90 -7.94 14.52
N ALA A 24 5.19 -6.85 14.23
CA ALA A 24 4.17 -6.81 13.20
C ALA A 24 4.79 -6.30 11.90
N ILE A 25 4.65 -7.05 10.82
CA ILE A 25 5.11 -6.67 9.49
C ILE A 25 3.87 -6.30 8.66
N SER A 26 3.87 -5.07 8.15
CA SER A 26 2.89 -4.63 7.15
C SER A 26 3.49 -4.89 5.77
N PHE A 27 3.14 -6.04 5.19
CA PHE A 27 3.57 -6.41 3.85
C PHE A 27 2.64 -5.78 2.81
N SER A 28 3.15 -4.85 2.00
CA SER A 28 2.34 -4.11 1.03
C SER A 28 2.19 -4.80 -0.33
N GLY A 29 2.85 -5.95 -0.55
CA GLY A 29 2.89 -6.62 -1.84
C GLY A 29 3.90 -6.02 -2.84
N GLY A 30 4.72 -5.05 -2.42
CA GLY A 30 5.80 -4.48 -3.23
C GLY A 30 7.16 -5.12 -2.96
N ARG A 31 8.11 -4.96 -3.90
CA ARG A 31 9.49 -5.50 -3.79
C ARG A 31 10.19 -5.04 -2.51
N SER A 32 10.10 -3.75 -2.16
CA SER A 32 10.74 -3.21 -0.95
C SER A 32 10.22 -3.88 0.32
N SER A 33 8.91 -4.06 0.44
CA SER A 33 8.32 -4.72 1.59
C SER A 33 8.63 -6.22 1.63
N ALA A 34 8.82 -6.88 0.47
CA ALA A 34 9.25 -8.28 0.42
C ALA A 34 10.69 -8.44 0.94
N VAL A 35 11.62 -7.61 0.47
CA VAL A 35 13.01 -7.61 0.94
C VAL A 35 13.09 -7.27 2.41
N MET A 36 12.34 -6.28 2.89
CA MET A 36 12.23 -5.92 4.30
C MET A 36 11.74 -7.10 5.15
N THR A 37 10.67 -7.78 4.71
CA THR A 37 10.12 -8.94 5.42
C THR A 37 11.15 -10.04 5.56
N LEU A 38 11.85 -10.37 4.49
CA LEU A 38 12.90 -11.38 4.50
C LEU A 38 14.04 -11.02 5.47
N LEU A 39 14.47 -9.75 5.46
CA LEU A 39 15.51 -9.24 6.35
C LEU A 39 15.09 -9.34 7.83
N VAL A 40 13.84 -9.00 8.16
CA VAL A 40 13.31 -9.12 9.52
C VAL A 40 13.24 -10.57 9.97
N LEU A 41 12.78 -11.48 9.11
CA LEU A 41 12.71 -12.91 9.41
C LEU A 41 14.08 -13.52 9.69
N GLN A 42 15.11 -13.07 8.97
CA GLN A 42 16.49 -13.54 9.16
C GLN A 42 17.13 -12.94 10.42
N LYS A 43 16.85 -11.65 10.70
CA LYS A 43 17.46 -10.93 11.82
C LYS A 43 16.85 -11.30 13.17
N TYR A 44 15.57 -11.65 13.21
CA TYR A 44 14.83 -11.93 14.45
C TYR A 44 14.15 -13.30 14.42
N PRO A 45 14.92 -14.43 14.30
CA PRO A 45 14.35 -15.76 14.14
C PRO A 45 13.51 -16.23 15.36
N ASP A 46 13.83 -15.73 16.56
CA ASP A 46 13.15 -16.09 17.81
C ASP A 46 11.96 -15.17 18.16
N ALA A 47 11.68 -14.16 17.36
CA ALA A 47 10.58 -13.23 17.62
C ALA A 47 9.23 -13.81 17.17
N ASP A 48 8.17 -13.47 17.91
CA ASP A 48 6.79 -13.67 17.45
C ASP A 48 6.49 -12.64 16.34
N ILE A 49 6.53 -13.09 15.09
CA ILE A 49 6.37 -12.24 13.91
C ILE A 49 5.04 -12.53 13.24
N GLN A 50 4.20 -11.50 13.11
CA GLN A 50 2.97 -11.53 12.35
C GLN A 50 3.16 -10.74 11.05
N ILE A 51 2.97 -11.40 9.89
CA ILE A 51 3.06 -10.80 8.57
C ILE A 51 1.63 -10.63 8.05
N THR A 52 1.23 -9.39 7.77
CA THR A 52 -0.12 -9.09 7.29
C THR A 52 -0.08 -8.37 5.95
N PHE A 53 -0.93 -8.79 5.02
CA PHE A 53 -1.19 -8.12 3.76
C PHE A 53 -2.66 -7.68 3.73
N ALA A 54 -2.92 -6.40 3.47
CA ALA A 54 -4.29 -5.88 3.37
C ALA A 54 -4.68 -5.75 1.90
N ASN A 55 -5.63 -6.59 1.47
CA ASN A 55 -6.26 -6.49 0.16
C ASN A 55 -7.43 -5.49 0.19
N THR A 56 -7.46 -4.54 -0.72
CA THR A 56 -8.57 -3.58 -0.87
C THR A 56 -9.56 -3.98 -1.96
N GLY A 57 -9.19 -4.99 -2.77
CA GLY A 57 -9.91 -5.45 -3.94
C GLY A 57 -9.56 -4.69 -5.23
N PHE A 58 -8.68 -3.69 -5.16
CA PHE A 58 -8.21 -2.91 -6.31
C PHE A 58 -6.69 -3.01 -6.54
N GLU A 59 -6.03 -3.96 -5.95
CA GLU A 59 -4.66 -4.32 -6.26
C GLU A 59 -4.59 -4.99 -7.64
N HIS A 60 -3.51 -4.74 -8.39
CA HIS A 60 -3.23 -5.42 -9.64
C HIS A 60 -3.07 -6.93 -9.42
N GLU A 61 -3.54 -7.78 -10.34
CA GLU A 61 -3.47 -9.24 -10.20
C GLU A 61 -2.03 -9.74 -9.97
N ASP A 62 -1.04 -9.16 -10.67
CA ASP A 62 0.35 -9.55 -10.46
C ASP A 62 0.89 -9.14 -9.08
N THR A 63 0.28 -8.14 -8.41
CA THR A 63 0.58 -7.85 -7.00
C THR A 63 0.12 -9.00 -6.12
N LEU A 64 -1.10 -9.50 -6.33
CA LEU A 64 -1.63 -10.64 -5.57
C LEU A 64 -0.80 -11.90 -5.81
N ARG A 65 -0.44 -12.20 -7.07
CA ARG A 65 0.48 -13.31 -7.41
C ARG A 65 1.83 -13.17 -6.75
N PHE A 66 2.39 -11.96 -6.72
CA PHE A 66 3.67 -11.71 -6.08
C PHE A 66 3.61 -11.90 -4.57
N VAL A 67 2.53 -11.48 -3.91
CA VAL A 67 2.29 -11.72 -2.47
C VAL A 67 2.27 -13.21 -2.18
N ASP A 68 1.52 -13.98 -2.96
CA ASP A 68 1.41 -15.42 -2.82
C ASP A 68 2.74 -16.14 -3.11
N ALA A 69 3.47 -15.73 -4.15
CA ALA A 69 4.78 -16.26 -4.45
C ALA A 69 5.82 -15.97 -3.34
N CYS A 70 5.81 -14.75 -2.78
CA CYS A 70 6.65 -14.40 -1.63
C CYS A 70 6.30 -15.26 -0.42
N ASP A 71 5.03 -15.44 -0.14
CA ASP A 71 4.59 -16.23 1.01
C ASP A 71 5.05 -17.69 0.91
N ARG A 72 4.80 -18.32 -0.24
CA ARG A 72 5.19 -19.73 -0.44
C ARG A 72 6.70 -19.95 -0.50
N ASN A 73 7.43 -19.09 -1.19
CA ASN A 73 8.84 -19.34 -1.48
C ASN A 73 9.81 -18.70 -0.48
N LEU A 74 9.41 -17.60 0.20
CA LEU A 74 10.30 -16.83 1.07
C LEU A 74 9.87 -16.80 2.53
N PHE A 75 8.54 -16.78 2.81
CA PHE A 75 8.05 -16.52 4.16
C PHE A 75 7.46 -17.77 4.84
N GLY A 76 7.43 -18.92 4.14
CA GLY A 76 7.00 -20.20 4.70
C GLY A 76 5.52 -20.28 5.01
N GLY A 77 4.65 -19.66 4.22
CA GLY A 77 3.20 -19.69 4.38
C GLY A 77 2.70 -18.84 5.57
N ARG A 78 3.40 -17.78 5.92
CA ARG A 78 3.14 -16.96 7.13
C ARG A 78 2.39 -15.66 6.87
N VAL A 79 2.10 -15.31 5.61
CA VAL A 79 1.36 -14.09 5.27
C VAL A 79 -0.13 -14.30 5.53
N VAL A 80 -0.68 -13.47 6.38
CA VAL A 80 -2.13 -13.42 6.62
C VAL A 80 -2.74 -12.33 5.76
N TRP A 81 -3.57 -12.74 4.81
CA TRP A 81 -4.30 -11.85 3.93
C TRP A 81 -5.55 -11.35 4.64
N ILE A 82 -5.71 -10.05 4.70
CA ILE A 82 -6.77 -9.41 5.46
C ILE A 82 -7.59 -8.50 4.54
N GLU A 83 -8.89 -8.62 4.61
CA GLU A 83 -9.83 -7.70 4.00
C GLU A 83 -10.71 -7.04 5.06
N ALA A 84 -11.02 -5.77 4.82
CA ALA A 84 -11.95 -5.04 5.65
C ALA A 84 -13.37 -5.58 5.49
N VAL A 85 -14.05 -5.78 6.60
CA VAL A 85 -15.49 -6.04 6.65
C VAL A 85 -16.19 -4.76 7.10
N ILE A 86 -16.93 -4.16 6.18
CA ILE A 86 -17.63 -2.90 6.41
C ILE A 86 -19.11 -3.19 6.66
N ASN A 87 -19.52 -3.11 7.92
CA ASN A 87 -20.94 -3.14 8.24
C ASN A 87 -21.57 -1.78 7.89
N GLN A 88 -22.71 -1.78 7.18
CA GLN A 88 -23.37 -0.55 6.74
C GLN A 88 -24.13 0.16 7.89
N GLU A 89 -24.39 -0.51 9.00
CA GLU A 89 -25.06 0.08 10.15
C GLU A 89 -24.24 1.21 10.78
N PRO A 90 -24.87 2.35 11.13
CA PRO A 90 -24.21 3.45 11.85
C PRO A 90 -23.61 2.97 13.19
N GLY A 91 -22.46 3.52 13.55
CA GLY A 91 -21.82 3.20 14.84
C GLY A 91 -20.98 1.91 14.86
N ILE A 92 -21.22 0.96 13.95
CA ILE A 92 -20.41 -0.26 13.86
C ILE A 92 -19.12 0.05 13.09
N GLY A 93 -17.98 -0.17 13.73
CA GLY A 93 -16.65 0.04 13.12
C GLY A 93 -16.30 -1.05 12.11
N VAL A 94 -15.13 -0.88 11.46
CA VAL A 94 -14.60 -1.83 10.50
C VAL A 94 -14.20 -3.14 11.17
N GLY A 95 -14.66 -4.27 10.62
CA GLY A 95 -14.22 -5.62 10.96
C GLY A 95 -13.08 -6.08 10.06
N PHE A 96 -12.75 -7.37 10.16
CA PHE A 96 -11.84 -8.03 9.23
C PHE A 96 -12.32 -9.45 8.91
N LYS A 97 -11.92 -9.92 7.74
CA LYS A 97 -11.93 -11.36 7.39
C LYS A 97 -10.55 -11.76 6.89
N VAL A 98 -10.20 -13.00 7.13
CA VAL A 98 -8.99 -13.61 6.57
C VAL A 98 -9.36 -14.29 5.25
N VAL A 99 -8.57 -14.03 4.23
CA VAL A 99 -8.71 -14.61 2.90
C VAL A 99 -7.38 -15.22 2.45
N ASN A 100 -7.35 -15.79 1.28
CA ASN A 100 -6.13 -16.28 0.62
C ASN A 100 -6.10 -15.78 -0.83
N TYR A 101 -5.10 -16.21 -1.59
CA TYR A 101 -4.95 -15.79 -2.99
C TYR A 101 -6.20 -16.10 -3.83
N GLU A 102 -6.81 -17.29 -3.65
CA GLU A 102 -7.98 -17.74 -4.43
C GLU A 102 -9.26 -16.98 -4.06
N THR A 103 -9.42 -16.62 -2.79
CA THR A 103 -10.65 -16.00 -2.25
C THR A 103 -10.55 -14.50 -2.07
N ALA A 104 -9.38 -13.91 -2.32
CA ALA A 104 -9.18 -12.48 -2.24
C ALA A 104 -10.05 -11.71 -3.25
N ALA A 105 -10.67 -10.64 -2.80
CA ALA A 105 -11.47 -9.73 -3.61
C ALA A 105 -10.64 -9.13 -4.76
N ARG A 106 -11.23 -9.02 -5.97
CA ARG A 106 -10.60 -8.46 -7.17
C ARG A 106 -11.42 -7.38 -7.85
N ASP A 107 -12.68 -7.25 -7.45
CA ASP A 107 -13.65 -6.30 -8.02
C ASP A 107 -13.93 -5.09 -7.12
N GLY A 108 -13.06 -4.85 -6.14
CA GLY A 108 -13.12 -3.69 -5.26
C GLY A 108 -14.13 -3.80 -4.12
N GLU A 109 -14.65 -4.99 -3.79
CA GLU A 109 -15.74 -5.17 -2.85
C GLU A 109 -15.49 -4.50 -1.49
N PRO A 110 -14.32 -4.64 -0.83
CA PRO A 110 -14.05 -3.93 0.43
C PRO A 110 -14.04 -2.41 0.26
N TYR A 111 -13.48 -1.93 -0.87
CA TYR A 111 -13.42 -0.51 -1.17
C TYR A 111 -14.82 0.06 -1.43
N ILE A 112 -15.62 -0.59 -2.27
CA ILE A 112 -16.99 -0.19 -2.61
C ILE A 112 -17.87 -0.16 -1.35
N ALA A 113 -17.80 -1.20 -0.51
CA ALA A 113 -18.51 -1.21 0.77
C ALA A 113 -18.09 -0.03 1.67
N GLY A 114 -16.81 0.33 1.64
CA GLY A 114 -16.29 1.45 2.41
C GLY A 114 -16.79 2.80 1.92
N VAL A 115 -16.78 3.07 0.61
CA VAL A 115 -17.25 4.34 0.07
C VAL A 115 -18.78 4.50 0.23
N ARG A 116 -19.54 3.42 0.16
CA ARG A 116 -20.97 3.43 0.46
C ARG A 116 -21.26 3.88 1.89
N LYS A 117 -20.45 3.48 2.86
CA LYS A 117 -20.62 3.86 4.26
C LYS A 117 -20.04 5.22 4.59
N TYR A 118 -18.82 5.50 4.16
CA TYR A 118 -18.04 6.66 4.61
C TYR A 118 -18.02 7.80 3.60
N GLY A 119 -18.66 7.62 2.44
CA GLY A 119 -18.61 8.54 1.32
C GLY A 119 -17.33 8.39 0.50
N LEU A 120 -17.31 9.06 -0.63
CA LEU A 120 -16.24 8.96 -1.62
C LEU A 120 -14.87 9.33 -1.01
N TRP A 121 -13.90 8.48 -1.23
CA TRP A 121 -12.52 8.75 -0.82
C TRP A 121 -11.77 9.50 -1.92
N ASN A 122 -11.17 10.59 -1.50
CA ASN A 122 -10.37 11.48 -2.33
C ASN A 122 -9.32 12.21 -1.47
N LYS A 123 -8.67 13.23 -1.98
CA LYS A 123 -7.65 13.99 -1.25
C LYS A 123 -8.20 14.64 0.03
N THR A 124 -9.45 15.10 0.04
CA THR A 124 -10.10 15.72 1.21
C THR A 124 -10.58 14.68 2.23
N ASN A 125 -11.05 13.52 1.74
CA ASN A 125 -11.46 12.39 2.58
C ASN A 125 -10.55 11.19 2.30
N SER A 126 -9.35 11.17 2.88
CA SER A 126 -8.32 10.16 2.61
C SER A 126 -8.33 8.97 3.59
N SER A 127 -9.48 8.70 4.22
CA SER A 127 -9.59 7.68 5.27
C SER A 127 -9.53 6.21 4.77
N CYS A 128 -9.40 5.97 3.45
CA CYS A 128 -9.32 4.61 2.88
C CYS A 128 -8.21 3.76 3.52
N THR A 129 -7.02 4.33 3.72
CA THR A 129 -5.90 3.61 4.35
C THR A 129 -6.25 3.15 5.77
N ALA A 130 -6.84 4.05 6.57
CA ALA A 130 -7.27 3.71 7.93
C ALA A 130 -8.35 2.60 7.91
N ARG A 131 -9.38 2.76 7.08
CA ARG A 131 -10.54 1.87 7.06
C ARG A 131 -10.29 0.51 6.40
N LEU A 132 -9.52 0.48 5.32
CA LEU A 132 -9.30 -0.75 4.56
C LEU A 132 -8.04 -1.51 4.96
N LYS A 133 -7.06 -0.83 5.57
CA LYS A 133 -5.76 -1.46 5.90
C LYS A 133 -5.49 -1.44 7.40
N VAL A 134 -5.40 -0.24 8.02
CA VAL A 134 -4.94 -0.11 9.42
C VAL A 134 -5.89 -0.79 10.40
N GLU A 135 -7.17 -0.41 10.40
CA GLU A 135 -8.15 -0.92 11.37
C GLU A 135 -8.34 -2.44 11.28
N PRO A 136 -8.56 -3.06 10.09
CA PRO A 136 -8.73 -4.50 9.99
C PRO A 136 -7.46 -5.25 10.42
N MET A 137 -6.26 -4.81 10.01
CA MET A 137 -5.01 -5.45 10.44
C MET A 137 -4.78 -5.32 11.94
N GLN A 138 -5.07 -4.16 12.53
CA GLN A 138 -4.96 -4.00 13.99
C GLN A 138 -5.94 -4.89 14.76
N LYS A 139 -7.17 -5.05 14.27
CA LYS A 139 -8.13 -5.97 14.87
C LYS A 139 -7.66 -7.42 14.81
N TYR A 140 -7.12 -7.84 13.65
CA TYR A 140 -6.50 -9.16 13.54
C TYR A 140 -5.32 -9.31 14.50
N LEU A 141 -4.36 -8.38 14.48
CA LEU A 141 -3.18 -8.42 15.35
C LEU A 141 -3.56 -8.48 16.84
N LYS A 142 -4.64 -7.79 17.25
CA LYS A 142 -5.17 -7.87 18.61
C LYS A 142 -5.59 -9.31 18.99
N THR A 143 -6.16 -10.09 18.07
CA THR A 143 -6.49 -11.51 18.33
C THR A 143 -5.26 -12.38 18.54
N LYS A 144 -4.09 -11.93 18.07
CA LYS A 144 -2.77 -12.56 18.26
C LYS A 144 -2.00 -12.00 19.47
N GLY A 145 -2.64 -11.17 20.28
CA GLY A 145 -2.02 -10.58 21.47
C GLY A 145 -1.03 -9.44 21.16
N PHE A 146 -1.15 -8.82 19.98
CA PHE A 146 -0.44 -7.59 19.60
C PHE A 146 -1.31 -6.38 19.96
N VAL A 147 -0.90 -5.61 20.95
CA VAL A 147 -1.70 -4.51 21.49
C VAL A 147 -1.08 -3.17 21.09
N ARG A 148 -1.92 -2.21 20.71
CA ARG A 148 -1.53 -0.80 20.43
C ARG A 148 -2.02 0.16 21.51
N GLY A 149 -1.65 1.43 21.39
CA GLY A 149 -2.02 2.50 22.32
C GLY A 149 -1.20 2.45 23.60
N LYS A 150 -1.83 2.71 24.75
CA LYS A 150 -1.13 2.83 26.05
C LYS A 150 -0.31 1.58 26.43
N HIS A 151 -0.68 0.41 25.94
CA HIS A 151 -0.01 -0.87 26.25
C HIS A 151 0.67 -1.47 25.02
N LEU A 152 1.25 -0.62 24.17
CA LEU A 152 1.95 -1.04 22.95
C LEU A 152 3.08 -2.04 23.28
N ASN A 153 2.92 -3.30 22.82
CA ASN A 153 3.78 -4.41 23.20
C ASN A 153 4.57 -5.03 22.01
N HIS A 154 4.52 -4.42 20.84
CA HIS A 154 5.19 -4.92 19.64
C HIS A 154 5.83 -3.79 18.84
N TRP A 155 6.80 -4.13 18.02
CA TRP A 155 7.36 -3.25 17.00
C TRP A 155 6.64 -3.44 15.68
N THR A 156 6.51 -2.37 14.89
CA THR A 156 5.96 -2.42 13.53
C THR A 156 7.08 -2.18 12.55
N ALA A 157 7.35 -3.14 11.66
CA ALA A 157 8.34 -3.00 10.59
C ALA A 157 7.69 -2.48 9.31
N ILE A 158 8.29 -1.44 8.73
CA ILE A 158 7.80 -0.75 7.53
C ILE A 158 8.91 -0.69 6.48
N GLY A 159 8.54 -0.92 5.20
CA GLY A 159 9.46 -1.12 4.09
C GLY A 159 9.96 0.17 3.43
N ILE A 160 10.18 1.26 4.18
CA ILE A 160 10.85 2.47 3.68
C ILE A 160 12.32 2.18 3.43
N ARG A 161 12.82 2.58 2.24
CA ARG A 161 14.21 2.39 1.81
C ARG A 161 15.11 3.52 2.29
N ALA A 162 16.43 3.29 2.21
CA ALA A 162 17.44 4.29 2.56
C ALA A 162 17.43 5.54 1.66
N ASP A 163 16.88 5.45 0.44
CA ASP A 163 16.67 6.56 -0.49
C ASP A 163 15.34 7.30 -0.29
N GLU A 164 14.55 6.95 0.75
CA GLU A 164 13.24 7.56 1.07
C GLU A 164 13.19 8.09 2.52
N ILE A 165 14.31 8.57 3.05
CA ILE A 165 14.44 8.98 4.46
C ILE A 165 13.54 10.15 4.86
N ASP A 166 13.09 10.96 3.91
CA ASP A 166 12.13 12.05 4.07
C ASP A 166 10.74 11.56 4.52
N ARG A 167 10.45 10.26 4.35
CA ARG A 167 9.20 9.63 4.75
C ARG A 167 9.21 9.05 6.17
N LEU A 168 10.32 9.14 6.88
CA LEU A 168 10.46 8.57 8.23
C LEU A 168 9.62 9.35 9.24
N SER A 169 8.88 8.64 10.09
CA SER A 169 8.16 9.27 11.20
C SER A 169 9.11 9.78 12.27
N VAL A 170 8.96 11.03 12.67
CA VAL A 170 9.69 11.62 13.80
C VAL A 170 9.34 10.94 15.13
N ASN A 171 8.17 10.35 15.24
CA ASN A 171 7.66 9.67 16.43
C ASN A 171 7.94 8.16 16.46
N ARG A 172 8.79 7.65 15.54
CA ARG A 172 9.02 6.22 15.34
C ARG A 172 9.31 5.42 16.62
N LEU A 173 10.11 5.96 17.51
CA LEU A 173 10.46 5.29 18.77
C LEU A 173 9.28 5.20 19.73
N ARG A 174 8.53 6.29 19.90
CA ARG A 174 7.31 6.31 20.71
C ARG A 174 6.28 5.31 20.19
N ASP A 175 6.14 5.23 18.88
CA ASP A 175 5.13 4.41 18.21
C ASP A 175 5.66 2.99 17.91
N LYS A 176 6.88 2.66 18.38
CA LYS A 176 7.61 1.39 18.14
C LYS A 176 7.61 1.01 16.65
N VAL A 177 8.02 1.94 15.79
CA VAL A 177 8.19 1.72 14.35
C VAL A 177 9.66 1.57 14.02
N VAL A 178 9.99 0.57 13.22
CA VAL A 178 11.33 0.33 12.68
C VAL A 178 11.33 0.31 11.17
N TYR A 179 12.45 0.74 10.60
CA TYR A 179 12.66 0.81 9.16
C TYR A 179 13.87 -0.05 8.77
N PRO A 180 13.70 -1.37 8.68
CA PRO A 180 14.83 -2.29 8.53
C PRO A 180 15.70 -2.03 7.30
N LEU A 181 15.11 -1.57 6.19
CA LEU A 181 15.87 -1.23 4.98
C LEU A 181 16.71 0.01 5.15
N VAL A 182 16.20 1.04 5.85
CA VAL A 182 16.98 2.26 6.19
C VAL A 182 18.14 1.90 7.11
N GLU A 183 17.87 1.10 8.13
CA GLU A 183 18.89 0.65 9.09
C GLU A 183 19.99 -0.17 8.42
N ALA A 184 19.65 -0.95 7.40
CA ALA A 184 20.58 -1.74 6.60
C ALA A 184 21.21 -0.98 5.42
N GLY A 185 20.86 0.30 5.21
CA GLY A 185 21.34 1.09 4.07
C GLY A 185 20.83 0.60 2.69
N VAL A 186 19.73 -0.15 2.66
CA VAL A 186 19.18 -0.76 1.44
C VAL A 186 18.36 0.28 0.65
N ASN A 187 18.82 0.61 -0.55
CA ASN A 187 18.17 1.52 -1.49
C ASN A 187 17.40 0.75 -2.60
N LYS A 188 16.78 1.47 -3.54
CA LYS A 188 16.02 0.88 -4.67
C LYS A 188 16.86 -0.11 -5.48
N ARG A 189 18.12 0.22 -5.76
CA ARG A 189 19.03 -0.63 -6.55
C ARG A 189 19.32 -1.96 -5.87
N GLU A 190 19.53 -1.92 -4.55
CA GLU A 190 19.76 -3.13 -3.75
C GLU A 190 18.52 -4.00 -3.67
N VAL A 191 17.32 -3.39 -3.49
CA VAL A 191 16.05 -4.11 -3.55
C VAL A 191 15.91 -4.87 -4.87
N LEU A 192 16.11 -4.20 -6.01
CA LEU A 192 16.02 -4.83 -7.33
C LEU A 192 17.06 -5.95 -7.52
N ARG A 193 18.30 -5.73 -7.05
CA ARG A 193 19.36 -6.75 -7.07
C ARG A 193 18.97 -7.99 -6.24
N GLN A 194 18.30 -7.79 -5.12
CA GLN A 194 17.86 -8.90 -4.28
C GLN A 194 16.69 -9.65 -4.94
N CYS A 195 15.71 -8.96 -5.49
CA CYS A 195 14.58 -9.58 -6.20
C CYS A 195 15.06 -10.36 -7.44
N ALA A 196 16.07 -9.88 -8.16
CA ALA A 196 16.64 -10.56 -9.32
C ALA A 196 17.27 -11.93 -9.00
N LYS A 197 17.46 -12.29 -7.73
CA LYS A 197 17.94 -13.62 -7.30
C LYS A 197 16.81 -14.63 -7.12
N TRP A 198 15.56 -14.20 -7.20
CA TRP A 198 14.39 -15.06 -7.06
C TRP A 198 13.92 -15.56 -8.42
N ASP A 199 13.33 -16.74 -8.48
CA ASP A 199 12.76 -17.32 -9.70
C ASP A 199 11.42 -16.66 -10.11
N PHE A 200 10.98 -15.65 -9.37
CA PHE A 200 9.76 -14.88 -9.59
C PHE A 200 10.00 -13.40 -9.29
N ASP A 201 9.17 -12.54 -9.84
CA ASP A 201 9.23 -11.09 -9.61
C ASP A 201 7.85 -10.44 -9.75
N LEU A 202 7.72 -9.22 -9.22
CA LEU A 202 6.56 -8.36 -9.41
C LEU A 202 6.61 -7.76 -10.84
N ARG A 203 5.75 -8.27 -11.72
CA ARG A 203 5.77 -7.93 -13.16
C ARG A 203 4.80 -6.80 -13.50
N ILE A 204 4.86 -5.71 -12.74
CA ILE A 204 4.08 -4.50 -13.02
C ILE A 204 4.96 -3.27 -13.06
N ASP A 205 4.57 -2.30 -13.85
CA ASP A 205 5.16 -0.97 -13.82
C ASP A 205 4.78 -0.25 -12.53
N GLU A 206 5.64 0.70 -12.11
CA GLU A 206 5.48 1.43 -10.85
C GLU A 206 4.10 2.06 -10.67
N HIS A 207 3.51 2.57 -11.75
CA HIS A 207 2.23 3.25 -11.70
C HIS A 207 1.03 2.32 -11.44
N TYR A 208 1.17 1.00 -11.61
CA TYR A 208 0.14 0.02 -11.22
C TYR A 208 0.20 -0.38 -9.75
N GLY A 209 1.29 -0.07 -9.03
CA GLY A 209 1.45 -0.41 -7.62
C GLY A 209 0.34 0.15 -6.72
N ASN A 210 0.06 -0.49 -5.59
CA ASN A 210 -1.09 -0.23 -4.70
C ASN A 210 -2.44 -0.38 -5.43
N CYS A 211 -3.52 0.23 -4.92
CA CYS A 211 -4.79 0.28 -5.68
C CYS A 211 -4.56 0.91 -7.05
N VAL A 212 -4.95 0.25 -8.13
CA VAL A 212 -4.63 0.68 -9.51
C VAL A 212 -5.13 2.11 -9.77
N GLY A 213 -6.39 2.41 -9.46
CA GLY A 213 -7.00 3.74 -9.62
C GLY A 213 -6.83 4.68 -8.40
N CYS A 214 -5.79 4.54 -7.59
CA CYS A 214 -5.64 5.33 -6.36
C CYS A 214 -5.52 6.84 -6.63
N PHE A 215 -6.42 7.63 -6.04
CA PHE A 215 -6.45 9.09 -6.17
C PHE A 215 -5.18 9.81 -5.65
N LYS A 216 -4.33 9.10 -4.91
CA LYS A 216 -3.05 9.64 -4.43
C LYS A 216 -1.96 9.62 -5.50
N LYS A 217 -2.13 8.89 -6.60
CA LYS A 217 -1.20 8.89 -7.73
C LYS A 217 -1.23 10.23 -8.46
N SER A 218 -0.16 10.56 -9.16
CA SER A 218 -0.14 11.75 -10.02
C SER A 218 -1.13 11.61 -11.18
N THR A 219 -1.60 12.73 -11.70
CA THR A 219 -2.50 12.76 -12.87
C THR A 219 -1.88 12.04 -14.06
N ARG A 220 -0.56 12.22 -14.30
CA ARG A 220 0.18 11.56 -15.38
C ARG A 220 0.14 10.04 -15.24
N LYS A 221 0.37 9.48 -14.02
CA LYS A 221 0.27 8.03 -13.75
C LYS A 221 -1.15 7.51 -14.01
N LEU A 222 -2.15 8.22 -13.52
CA LEU A 222 -3.56 7.82 -13.68
C LEU A 222 -4.00 7.89 -15.15
N ALA A 223 -3.68 8.96 -15.86
CA ALA A 223 -3.99 9.09 -17.28
C ALA A 223 -3.26 8.04 -18.14
N THR A 224 -2.04 7.63 -17.74
CA THR A 224 -1.32 6.53 -18.39
C THR A 224 -2.08 5.20 -18.23
N ILE A 225 -2.53 4.89 -17.01
CA ILE A 225 -3.33 3.69 -16.75
C ILE A 225 -4.65 3.75 -17.53
N ALA A 226 -5.32 4.93 -17.54
CA ALA A 226 -6.59 5.10 -18.25
C ALA A 226 -6.46 4.90 -19.77
N ARG A 227 -5.30 5.25 -20.35
CA ARG A 227 -4.98 5.02 -21.77
C ARG A 227 -4.67 3.55 -22.05
N ASP A 228 -3.81 2.94 -21.23
CA ASP A 228 -3.21 1.64 -21.52
C ASP A 228 -4.09 0.47 -21.08
N THR A 229 -4.90 0.66 -20.02
CA THR A 229 -5.77 -0.35 -19.41
C THR A 229 -7.06 0.27 -18.88
N PRO A 230 -7.92 0.80 -19.78
CA PRO A 230 -9.14 1.54 -19.41
C PRO A 230 -10.12 0.72 -18.56
N GLU A 231 -10.09 -0.61 -18.68
CA GLU A 231 -10.93 -1.54 -17.91
C GLU A 231 -10.77 -1.39 -16.39
N TYR A 232 -9.61 -0.99 -15.91
CA TYR A 232 -9.41 -0.71 -14.48
C TYR A 232 -10.22 0.48 -13.98
N PHE A 233 -10.62 1.39 -14.86
CA PHE A 233 -11.41 2.57 -14.49
C PHE A 233 -12.93 2.36 -14.56
N GLU A 234 -13.42 1.27 -15.10
CA GLU A 234 -14.86 1.00 -15.17
C GLU A 234 -15.52 0.97 -13.79
N LYS A 235 -14.90 0.27 -12.83
CA LYS A 235 -15.40 0.21 -11.45
C LYS A 235 -15.33 1.58 -10.75
N TRP A 236 -14.31 2.38 -11.05
CA TRP A 236 -14.17 3.73 -10.48
C TRP A 236 -15.23 4.68 -11.06
N ARG A 237 -15.54 4.55 -12.35
CA ARG A 237 -16.65 5.29 -12.99
C ARG A 237 -18.00 4.91 -12.38
N MET A 238 -18.24 3.63 -12.13
CA MET A 238 -19.45 3.18 -11.43
C MET A 238 -19.55 3.76 -10.02
N ILE A 239 -18.45 3.81 -9.28
CA ILE A 239 -18.41 4.42 -7.93
C ILE A 239 -18.70 5.91 -8.00
N GLU A 240 -18.15 6.65 -8.96
CA GLU A 240 -18.44 8.07 -9.14
C GLU A 240 -19.91 8.30 -9.44
N GLU A 241 -20.50 7.52 -10.34
CA GLU A 241 -21.91 7.64 -10.71
C GLU A 241 -22.85 7.27 -9.56
N GLU A 242 -22.59 6.15 -8.86
CA GLU A 242 -23.40 5.73 -7.71
C GLU A 242 -23.38 6.78 -6.57
N LEU A 243 -22.26 7.45 -6.38
CA LEU A 243 -22.06 8.33 -5.23
C LEU A 243 -22.14 9.82 -5.57
N LYS A 244 -22.48 10.18 -6.81
CA LYS A 244 -22.59 11.59 -7.24
C LYS A 244 -23.53 12.41 -6.33
N ASP A 245 -24.62 11.78 -5.85
CA ASP A 245 -25.64 12.40 -5.02
C ASP A 245 -25.57 11.98 -3.54
N PHE A 246 -24.48 11.33 -3.14
CA PHE A 246 -24.34 10.85 -1.76
C PHE A 246 -24.24 12.01 -0.77
N LYS A 247 -25.31 12.25 -0.02
CA LYS A 247 -25.40 13.31 1.01
C LYS A 247 -24.76 12.81 2.30
N LYS A 248 -23.62 13.36 2.69
CA LYS A 248 -23.15 13.22 4.07
C LYS A 248 -23.97 14.17 4.94
N GLN A 249 -24.51 13.72 6.07
CA GLN A 249 -25.58 14.36 6.84
C GLN A 249 -25.29 15.77 7.39
N ASN A 250 -24.04 16.27 7.37
CA ASN A 250 -23.71 17.60 7.92
C ASN A 250 -22.89 18.41 6.92
N ASN A 251 -23.40 19.55 6.50
CA ASN A 251 -22.76 20.58 5.64
C ASN A 251 -22.62 20.20 4.15
N TYR A 252 -23.68 19.67 3.55
CA TYR A 252 -23.74 19.48 2.10
C TYR A 252 -24.17 20.78 1.41
N ASP A 253 -23.25 21.41 0.65
CA ASP A 253 -23.57 22.45 -0.34
C ASP A 253 -23.41 21.85 -1.75
N PRO A 254 -24.52 21.70 -2.51
CA PRO A 254 -24.47 21.17 -3.87
C PRO A 254 -23.57 21.98 -4.81
N ALA A 255 -23.41 23.27 -4.59
CA ALA A 255 -22.62 24.16 -5.44
C ALA A 255 -21.11 24.00 -5.23
N THR A 256 -20.67 23.57 -4.03
CA THR A 256 -19.26 23.48 -3.66
C THR A 256 -18.76 22.05 -3.43
N ASN A 257 -19.67 21.07 -3.25
CA ASN A 257 -19.35 19.69 -2.96
C ASN A 257 -19.41 18.78 -4.19
N PHE A 258 -18.63 19.13 -5.22
CA PHE A 258 -18.39 18.19 -6.31
C PHE A 258 -17.59 17.00 -5.78
N ARG A 259 -18.25 15.85 -5.66
CA ARG A 259 -17.64 14.61 -5.22
C ARG A 259 -16.90 13.98 -6.37
N ARG A 260 -15.64 14.35 -6.50
CA ARG A 260 -14.72 13.81 -7.49
C ARG A 260 -13.65 13.00 -6.76
N ILE A 261 -13.24 11.90 -7.37
CA ILE A 261 -12.21 11.02 -6.81
C ILE A 261 -10.86 11.71 -6.92
N TYR A 262 -10.57 12.31 -8.07
CA TYR A 262 -9.24 12.76 -8.42
C TYR A 262 -9.01 14.24 -8.12
N ARG A 263 -7.74 14.65 -8.18
CA ARG A 263 -7.28 16.01 -7.93
C ARG A 263 -7.90 17.01 -8.92
N LYS A 264 -7.96 18.26 -8.53
CA LYS A 264 -8.54 19.36 -9.36
C LYS A 264 -9.98 19.08 -9.80
N TYR A 265 -10.72 18.34 -8.97
CA TYR A 265 -12.12 17.93 -9.24
C TYR A 265 -12.30 17.11 -10.52
N MET A 266 -11.25 16.36 -10.93
CA MET A 266 -11.31 15.49 -12.10
C MET A 266 -12.13 14.22 -11.82
N THR A 267 -12.80 13.78 -12.87
CA THR A 267 -13.48 12.48 -12.95
C THR A 267 -12.59 11.42 -13.59
N VAL A 268 -13.08 10.20 -13.63
CA VAL A 268 -12.49 9.14 -14.46
C VAL A 268 -12.45 9.57 -15.94
N ASP A 269 -13.52 10.18 -16.45
CA ASP A 269 -13.60 10.56 -17.86
C ASP A 269 -12.61 11.67 -18.22
N ASP A 270 -12.34 12.63 -17.30
CA ASP A 270 -11.29 13.61 -17.50
C ASP A 270 -9.90 12.97 -17.61
N LEU A 271 -9.62 11.91 -16.82
CA LEU A 271 -8.36 11.17 -16.92
C LEU A 271 -8.24 10.42 -18.25
N VAL A 272 -9.32 9.80 -18.72
CA VAL A 272 -9.37 9.14 -20.03
C VAL A 272 -9.14 10.14 -21.15
N GLN A 273 -9.77 11.31 -21.07
CA GLN A 273 -9.57 12.39 -22.04
C GLN A 273 -8.10 12.84 -22.09
N ILE A 274 -7.50 13.13 -20.93
CA ILE A 274 -6.08 13.51 -20.84
C ILE A 274 -5.18 12.44 -21.46
N GLY A 275 -5.42 11.15 -21.14
CA GLY A 275 -4.64 10.05 -21.68
C GLY A 275 -4.74 9.87 -23.20
N SER A 276 -5.85 10.31 -23.80
CA SER A 276 -6.11 10.23 -25.25
C SER A 276 -5.65 11.44 -26.07
N GLU A 277 -5.17 12.52 -25.43
CA GLU A 277 -4.67 13.70 -26.12
C GLU A 277 -3.45 13.40 -27.00
N SER A 278 -3.39 13.97 -28.19
CA SER A 278 -2.34 13.68 -29.19
C SER A 278 -0.90 14.02 -28.74
N GLY A 279 -0.74 14.82 -27.71
CA GLY A 279 0.56 15.19 -27.11
C GLY A 279 0.87 14.52 -25.78
N PHE A 280 -0.01 13.67 -25.26
CA PHE A 280 0.15 13.07 -23.94
C PHE A 280 1.37 12.13 -23.88
N ARG A 281 2.34 12.48 -23.05
CA ARG A 281 3.48 11.60 -22.72
C ARG A 281 3.14 10.78 -21.49
N GLY A 282 2.92 9.48 -21.68
CA GLY A 282 2.65 8.54 -20.59
C GLY A 282 3.79 8.51 -19.56
N PHE A 283 3.48 8.04 -18.36
CA PHE A 283 4.50 7.83 -17.33
C PHE A 283 5.37 6.62 -17.68
N SER A 284 6.68 6.77 -17.53
CA SER A 284 7.65 5.67 -17.62
C SER A 284 8.58 5.71 -16.42
N SER A 285 8.73 4.58 -15.74
CA SER A 285 9.67 4.45 -14.61
C SER A 285 11.13 4.57 -15.08
N ALA A 286 11.44 4.16 -16.32
CA ALA A 286 12.77 4.27 -16.89
C ALA A 286 13.19 5.73 -17.12
N GLU A 287 12.27 6.61 -17.53
CA GLU A 287 12.54 8.04 -17.69
C GLU A 287 12.85 8.72 -16.34
N LYS A 288 12.12 8.33 -15.27
CA LYS A 288 12.36 8.86 -13.93
C LYS A 288 13.74 8.49 -13.39
N ASP A 289 14.24 7.30 -13.69
CA ASP A 289 15.54 6.84 -13.23
C ASP A 289 16.70 7.47 -14.04
N SER A 290 16.47 7.90 -15.29
CA SER A 290 17.46 8.55 -16.16
C SER A 290 17.56 10.06 -15.99
N GLN A 291 16.48 10.72 -15.61
CA GLN A 291 16.42 12.14 -15.28
C GLN A 291 16.58 12.30 -13.77
N GLY A 292 17.82 12.24 -13.27
CA GLY A 292 18.10 12.59 -11.88
C GLY A 292 17.44 13.93 -11.53
N TYR A 293 16.44 13.93 -10.67
CA TYR A 293 15.81 15.07 -9.97
C TYR A 293 15.91 16.46 -10.64
N MET A 294 15.67 16.61 -11.93
CA MET A 294 15.52 17.91 -12.55
C MET A 294 14.04 18.14 -12.91
N PHE A 295 13.40 18.91 -12.06
CA PHE A 295 12.25 19.77 -12.30
C PHE A 295 11.22 19.33 -13.35
N ASP A 296 10.31 18.41 -12.99
CA ASP A 296 8.95 18.46 -13.52
C ASP A 296 8.17 19.45 -12.65
N ASP A 297 8.12 20.70 -13.09
CA ASP A 297 7.62 21.88 -12.36
C ASP A 297 6.12 21.88 -12.06
N PHE A 298 5.40 20.76 -12.16
CA PHE A 298 3.96 20.73 -11.91
C PHE A 298 3.44 19.63 -10.99
N ASP A 299 4.27 18.71 -10.53
CA ASP A 299 3.87 17.64 -9.61
C ASP A 299 4.60 17.71 -8.24
N PHE A 300 4.75 18.92 -7.67
CA PHE A 300 5.19 19.12 -6.28
C PHE A 300 4.19 18.62 -5.23
N GLU A 301 3.25 17.79 -5.63
CA GLU A 301 2.39 17.11 -4.71
C GLU A 301 2.89 15.66 -4.58
N THR A 302 3.53 15.40 -3.46
CA THR A 302 3.95 14.10 -2.95
C THR A 302 2.99 13.00 -3.39
N GLY A 303 3.24 12.41 -4.56
CA GLY A 303 2.62 11.17 -4.95
C GLY A 303 2.96 10.15 -3.87
N CYS A 304 1.99 9.39 -3.41
CA CYS A 304 2.25 8.27 -2.54
C CYS A 304 3.34 7.44 -3.20
N GLY A 305 4.52 7.39 -2.62
CA GLY A 305 5.54 6.43 -3.01
C GLY A 305 4.93 5.03 -3.00
N GLU A 306 5.59 4.05 -3.56
CA GLU A 306 5.13 2.68 -3.83
C GLU A 306 4.44 1.93 -2.66
N SER A 307 4.28 2.53 -1.49
CA SER A 307 3.60 1.93 -0.34
C SER A 307 2.63 2.91 0.32
N CYS A 308 1.35 2.54 0.36
CA CYS A 308 0.38 3.08 1.32
C CYS A 308 0.75 2.56 2.70
N GLU A 309 1.70 3.22 3.36
CA GLU A 309 2.21 2.75 4.63
C GLU A 309 1.28 3.11 5.77
N ILE A 310 1.20 2.17 6.69
CA ILE A 310 0.33 2.21 7.87
C ILE A 310 1.18 2.79 9.00
N TYR A 311 0.87 4.01 9.37
CA TYR A 311 1.41 4.65 10.58
C TYR A 311 0.51 4.40 11.78
#